data_298d8ceb6843607b899748c77de59214
#
_entry.id   298d8ceb6843607b899748c77de59214
#
_cell.length_a   1.000
_cell.length_b   1.000
_cell.length_c   1.000
_cell.angle_alpha   90.00
_cell.angle_beta   90.00
_cell.angle_gamma   90.00
#
_symmetry.space_group_name_H-M   'P 1'
#
loop_
_entity.id
_entity.type
_entity.pdbx_description
1 polymer ?
#
loop_
_entity_poly.entity_id
_entity_poly.type
_entity_poly.pdbx_seq_one_letter_code
_entity_poly.pdbx_strand_id
1 'polypeptide(L)'
;MPIQITSPCVLVVEGEEDKRFFEALLRYLQLEAQVIPVGGKTQLRYGLKALVQSPRFYTVARLGVSRDADSAPRAAFQSVCDALRTLGLPFPADPLHVVEGCPQVGVLILPGPDTPGTLEDLCLEAVAQDPAMDCVERYFQCLRQQAIPVADSKISKAKVHAFLASKPEPGRRLGEAAQAGYWPFDNKAFEQVKDFLKRLFG
;
A
#
# COMPACT_ATOMS: atom_id res chain seq x y z
N MET A 1 -5.40 -10.01 -18.82
CA MET A 1 -4.22 -9.89 -19.69
C MET A 1 -3.03 -10.51 -18.97
N PRO A 2 -2.05 -11.12 -19.64
CA PRO A 2 -0.84 -11.59 -18.98
C PRO A 2 -0.07 -10.41 -18.37
N ILE A 3 0.55 -10.63 -17.21
CA ILE A 3 1.38 -9.63 -16.55
C ILE A 3 2.62 -9.39 -17.42
N GLN A 4 2.88 -8.14 -17.78
CA GLN A 4 4.06 -7.75 -18.53
C GLN A 4 5.09 -7.16 -17.57
N ILE A 5 6.23 -7.84 -17.42
CA ILE A 5 7.35 -7.38 -16.60
C ILE A 5 8.24 -6.49 -17.47
N THR A 6 8.47 -5.26 -17.03
CA THR A 6 9.25 -4.24 -17.74
C THR A 6 10.45 -3.72 -16.93
N SER A 7 10.54 -4.09 -15.63
CA SER A 7 11.63 -3.68 -14.72
C SER A 7 12.14 -4.88 -13.93
N PRO A 8 13.44 -4.93 -13.60
CA PRO A 8 13.99 -5.93 -12.68
C PRO A 8 13.57 -5.69 -11.22
N CYS A 9 13.03 -4.51 -10.90
CA CYS A 9 12.48 -4.16 -9.60
C CYS A 9 10.96 -4.13 -9.69
N VAL A 10 10.27 -4.98 -8.93
CA VAL A 10 8.81 -5.12 -8.98
C VAL A 10 8.23 -4.95 -7.58
N LEU A 11 7.21 -4.10 -7.45
CA LEU A 11 6.37 -3.98 -6.26
C LEU A 11 4.96 -4.48 -6.58
N VAL A 12 4.56 -5.58 -5.95
CA VAL A 12 3.20 -6.10 -6.02
C VAL A 12 2.34 -5.42 -4.97
N VAL A 13 1.16 -4.94 -5.36
CA VAL A 13 0.21 -4.23 -4.50
C VAL A 13 -1.21 -4.77 -4.68
N GLU A 14 -2.12 -4.46 -3.75
CA GLU A 14 -3.47 -5.02 -3.80
C GLU A 14 -4.29 -4.47 -4.98
N GLY A 15 -4.34 -3.15 -5.16
CA GLY A 15 -5.27 -2.51 -6.09
C GLY A 15 -4.67 -1.38 -6.93
N GLU A 16 -5.51 -0.80 -7.79
CA GLU A 16 -5.11 0.30 -8.69
C GLU A 16 -4.82 1.60 -7.93
N GLU A 17 -5.50 1.85 -6.80
CA GLU A 17 -5.25 3.02 -5.98
C GLU A 17 -3.90 2.91 -5.28
N ASP A 18 -3.57 1.73 -4.75
CA ASP A 18 -2.24 1.42 -4.19
C ASP A 18 -1.16 1.60 -5.26
N LYS A 19 -1.40 1.08 -6.47
CA LYS A 19 -0.45 1.24 -7.59
C LYS A 19 -0.14 2.73 -7.83
N ARG A 20 -1.15 3.55 -7.99
CA ARG A 20 -0.98 5.00 -8.23
C ARG A 20 -0.27 5.69 -7.07
N PHE A 21 -0.61 5.30 -5.83
CA PHE A 21 0.04 5.82 -4.62
C PHE A 21 1.52 5.48 -4.61
N PHE A 22 1.87 4.20 -4.79
CA PHE A 22 3.27 3.77 -4.78
C PHE A 22 4.07 4.29 -5.97
N GLU A 23 3.49 4.43 -7.15
CA GLU A 23 4.13 5.08 -8.29
C GLU A 23 4.48 6.55 -7.99
N ALA A 24 3.60 7.28 -7.28
CA ALA A 24 3.86 8.64 -6.84
C ALA A 24 4.96 8.70 -5.77
N LEU A 25 4.92 7.79 -4.79
CA LEU A 25 5.91 7.71 -3.71
C LEU A 25 7.30 7.30 -4.24
N LEU A 26 7.38 6.32 -5.14
CA LEU A 26 8.64 5.91 -5.78
C LEU A 26 9.25 7.07 -6.58
N ARG A 27 8.44 7.82 -7.32
CA ARG A 27 8.89 9.04 -8.02
C ARG A 27 9.44 10.09 -7.06
N TYR A 28 8.74 10.33 -5.94
CA TYR A 28 9.21 11.24 -4.88
C TYR A 28 10.57 10.80 -4.31
N LEU A 29 10.79 9.49 -4.15
CA LEU A 29 12.03 8.91 -3.66
C LEU A 29 13.12 8.77 -4.75
N GLN A 30 12.81 9.05 -6.00
CA GLN A 30 13.70 8.82 -7.15
C GLN A 30 14.14 7.36 -7.29
N LEU A 31 13.22 6.42 -6.97
CA LEU A 31 13.44 4.98 -7.09
C LEU A 31 12.69 4.44 -8.32
N GLU A 32 13.33 3.47 -9.00
CA GLU A 32 12.74 2.83 -10.17
C GLU A 32 12.25 1.42 -9.83
N ALA A 33 10.94 1.23 -9.81
CA ALA A 33 10.29 -0.06 -9.71
C ALA A 33 8.97 -0.08 -10.48
N GLN A 34 8.65 -1.21 -11.06
CA GLN A 34 7.34 -1.44 -11.67
C GLN A 34 6.34 -1.82 -10.60
N VAL A 35 5.23 -1.08 -10.48
CA VAL A 35 4.16 -1.40 -9.54
C VAL A 35 3.07 -2.21 -10.25
N ILE A 36 2.75 -3.39 -9.72
CA ILE A 36 1.81 -4.34 -10.33
C ILE A 36 0.64 -4.60 -9.36
N PRO A 37 -0.58 -4.17 -9.70
CA PRO A 37 -1.76 -4.46 -8.90
C PRO A 37 -2.27 -5.87 -9.19
N VAL A 38 -2.75 -6.58 -8.16
CA VAL A 38 -3.23 -7.96 -8.29
C VAL A 38 -4.76 -8.11 -8.23
N GLY A 39 -5.51 -7.02 -8.10
CA GLY A 39 -6.97 -7.03 -8.12
C GLY A 39 -7.64 -7.27 -6.77
N GLY A 40 -6.95 -6.97 -5.66
CA GLY A 40 -7.43 -7.01 -4.29
C GLY A 40 -6.85 -8.16 -3.45
N LYS A 41 -7.05 -8.08 -2.14
CA LYS A 41 -6.43 -8.98 -1.15
C LYS A 41 -6.69 -10.47 -1.39
N THR A 42 -7.88 -10.83 -1.87
CA THR A 42 -8.25 -12.22 -2.18
C THR A 42 -7.53 -12.76 -3.42
N GLN A 43 -7.03 -11.87 -4.28
CA GLN A 43 -6.33 -12.19 -5.51
C GLN A 43 -4.80 -12.22 -5.35
N LEU A 44 -4.25 -11.82 -4.20
CA LEU A 44 -2.80 -11.71 -4.00
C LEU A 44 -2.05 -13.00 -4.36
N ARG A 45 -2.53 -14.15 -3.87
CA ARG A 45 -1.90 -15.44 -4.15
C ARG A 45 -1.95 -15.79 -5.65
N TYR A 46 -3.08 -15.51 -6.30
CA TYR A 46 -3.23 -15.76 -7.74
C TYR A 46 -2.40 -14.78 -8.57
N GLY A 47 -2.36 -13.52 -8.17
CA GLY A 47 -1.53 -12.49 -8.81
C GLY A 47 -0.04 -12.78 -8.72
N LEU A 48 0.45 -13.17 -7.53
CA LEU A 48 1.84 -13.62 -7.35
C LEU A 48 2.15 -14.85 -8.21
N LYS A 49 1.25 -15.84 -8.27
CA LYS A 49 1.41 -17.01 -9.13
C LYS A 49 1.48 -16.60 -10.60
N ALA A 50 0.60 -15.73 -11.06
CA ALA A 50 0.60 -15.23 -12.44
C ALA A 50 1.88 -14.45 -12.77
N LEU A 51 2.39 -13.65 -11.81
CA LEU A 51 3.66 -12.96 -11.96
C LEU A 51 4.84 -13.92 -12.13
N VAL A 52 4.95 -14.93 -11.25
CA VAL A 52 6.03 -15.94 -11.30
C VAL A 52 5.97 -16.75 -12.60
N GLN A 53 4.78 -17.00 -13.13
CA GLN A 53 4.58 -17.71 -14.39
C GLN A 53 4.78 -16.82 -15.64
N SER A 54 5.00 -15.52 -15.46
CA SER A 54 5.27 -14.62 -16.59
C SER A 54 6.60 -14.96 -17.26
N PRO A 55 6.69 -14.89 -18.60
CA PRO A 55 7.90 -15.28 -19.34
C PRO A 55 9.17 -14.51 -18.93
N ARG A 56 9.03 -13.30 -18.42
CA ARG A 56 10.15 -12.44 -18.00
C ARG A 56 10.41 -12.42 -16.49
N PHE A 57 9.76 -13.27 -15.70
CA PHE A 57 9.98 -13.30 -14.25
C PHE A 57 11.45 -13.56 -13.88
N TYR A 58 12.17 -14.33 -14.68
CA TYR A 58 13.60 -14.60 -14.48
C TYR A 58 14.48 -13.33 -14.49
N THR A 59 13.96 -12.19 -14.99
CA THR A 59 14.69 -10.90 -14.97
C THR A 59 14.44 -10.10 -13.71
N VAL A 60 13.51 -10.53 -12.85
CA VAL A 60 13.19 -9.82 -11.59
C VAL A 60 14.32 -10.09 -10.59
N ALA A 61 15.01 -9.04 -10.21
CA ALA A 61 16.09 -9.08 -9.23
C ALA A 61 15.57 -8.73 -7.81
N ARG A 62 14.56 -7.86 -7.72
CA ARG A 62 13.99 -7.38 -6.45
C ARG A 62 12.48 -7.41 -6.51
N LEU A 63 11.85 -8.04 -5.53
CA LEU A 63 10.42 -8.22 -5.42
C LEU A 63 9.91 -7.71 -4.08
N GLY A 64 9.12 -6.65 -4.11
CA GLY A 64 8.35 -6.17 -2.96
C GLY A 64 6.91 -6.67 -3.03
N VAL A 65 6.33 -6.99 -1.88
CA VAL A 65 4.89 -7.26 -1.77
C VAL A 65 4.31 -6.35 -0.68
N SER A 66 3.39 -5.47 -1.07
CA SER A 66 2.65 -4.62 -0.13
C SER A 66 1.25 -5.16 0.07
N ARG A 67 0.80 -5.17 1.33
CA ARG A 67 -0.53 -5.63 1.72
C ARG A 67 -1.05 -4.83 2.92
N ASP A 68 -2.37 -4.59 2.93
CA ASP A 68 -3.05 -4.04 4.09
C ASP A 68 -3.11 -5.04 5.25
N ALA A 69 -2.92 -4.56 6.46
CA ALA A 69 -3.07 -5.34 7.69
C ALA A 69 -4.53 -5.72 7.96
N ASP A 70 -5.46 -4.90 7.49
CA ASP A 70 -6.85 -4.94 7.93
C ASP A 70 -6.95 -4.95 9.48
N SER A 71 -7.54 -5.99 10.05
CA SER A 71 -7.63 -6.16 11.50
C SER A 71 -6.49 -6.98 12.13
N ALA A 72 -5.63 -7.62 11.32
CA ALA A 72 -4.69 -8.63 11.79
C ALA A 72 -3.33 -8.57 11.05
N PRO A 73 -2.43 -7.65 11.42
CA PRO A 73 -1.15 -7.43 10.73
C PRO A 73 -0.31 -8.70 10.57
N ARG A 74 -0.19 -9.49 11.64
CA ARG A 74 0.60 -10.74 11.62
C ARG A 74 -0.01 -11.79 10.69
N ALA A 75 -1.34 -11.91 10.66
CA ALA A 75 -2.02 -12.83 9.75
C ALA A 75 -1.89 -12.38 8.29
N ALA A 76 -1.94 -11.06 8.02
CA ALA A 76 -1.68 -10.50 6.71
C ALA A 76 -0.26 -10.83 6.24
N PHE A 77 0.76 -10.59 7.08
CA PHE A 77 2.15 -10.93 6.80
C PHE A 77 2.33 -12.43 6.54
N GLN A 78 1.84 -13.28 7.44
CA GLN A 78 1.95 -14.73 7.30
C GLN A 78 1.33 -15.23 5.99
N SER A 79 0.17 -14.68 5.61
CA SER A 79 -0.49 -15.03 4.35
C SER A 79 0.34 -14.70 3.11
N VAL A 80 1.11 -13.59 3.14
CA VAL A 80 2.06 -13.25 2.06
C VAL A 80 3.22 -14.24 2.06
N CYS A 81 3.82 -14.52 3.21
CA CYS A 81 4.91 -15.47 3.35
C CYS A 81 4.52 -16.88 2.88
N ASP A 82 3.31 -17.33 3.19
CA ASP A 82 2.80 -18.64 2.75
C ASP A 82 2.60 -18.69 1.22
N ALA A 83 2.16 -17.58 0.63
CA ALA A 83 2.05 -17.48 -0.82
C ALA A 83 3.43 -17.54 -1.49
N LEU A 84 4.41 -16.79 -0.97
CA LEU A 84 5.80 -16.80 -1.47
C LEU A 84 6.43 -18.20 -1.32
N ARG A 85 6.29 -18.82 -0.14
CA ARG A 85 6.75 -20.19 0.13
C ARG A 85 6.17 -21.21 -0.85
N THR A 86 4.86 -21.13 -1.12
CA THR A 86 4.18 -22.04 -2.07
C THR A 86 4.73 -21.91 -3.49
N LEU A 87 5.26 -20.74 -3.83
CA LEU A 87 5.86 -20.47 -5.15
C LEU A 87 7.37 -20.72 -5.20
N GLY A 88 7.97 -21.22 -4.11
CA GLY A 88 9.41 -21.48 -4.03
C GLY A 88 10.26 -20.21 -3.97
N LEU A 89 9.66 -19.07 -3.59
CA LEU A 89 10.35 -17.79 -3.48
C LEU A 89 10.91 -17.60 -2.05
N PRO A 90 12.00 -16.82 -1.89
CA PRO A 90 12.43 -16.35 -0.58
C PRO A 90 11.30 -15.56 0.11
N PHE A 91 11.28 -15.57 1.45
CA PHE A 91 10.37 -14.76 2.24
C PHE A 91 11.04 -14.33 3.54
N PRO A 92 10.83 -13.08 4.01
CA PRO A 92 11.45 -12.58 5.22
C PRO A 92 10.81 -13.21 6.48
N ALA A 93 11.58 -13.22 7.58
CA ALA A 93 11.07 -13.65 8.89
C ALA A 93 10.12 -12.63 9.53
N ASP A 94 10.35 -11.34 9.26
CA ASP A 94 9.58 -10.24 9.79
C ASP A 94 9.22 -9.22 8.68
N PRO A 95 8.12 -8.45 8.85
CA PRO A 95 7.79 -7.36 7.95
C PRO A 95 8.92 -6.34 7.87
N LEU A 96 8.99 -5.59 6.77
CA LEU A 96 10.00 -4.57 6.48
C LEU A 96 11.44 -5.10 6.32
N HIS A 97 11.70 -6.37 6.57
CA HIS A 97 12.99 -6.97 6.27
C HIS A 97 13.07 -7.38 4.80
N VAL A 98 14.28 -7.31 4.24
CA VAL A 98 14.62 -7.80 2.91
C VAL A 98 15.46 -9.05 3.07
N VAL A 99 15.06 -10.13 2.43
CA VAL A 99 15.80 -11.40 2.42
C VAL A 99 16.52 -11.56 1.09
N GLU A 100 17.77 -12.00 1.18
CA GLU A 100 18.60 -12.32 0.01
C GLU A 100 18.06 -13.53 -0.75
N GLY A 101 18.22 -13.50 -2.07
CA GLY A 101 17.79 -14.55 -2.96
C GLY A 101 17.70 -14.09 -4.43
N CYS A 102 17.13 -14.94 -5.25
CA CYS A 102 16.83 -14.61 -6.64
C CYS A 102 15.33 -14.84 -6.89
N PRO A 103 14.52 -13.77 -6.79
CA PRO A 103 14.84 -12.39 -6.45
C PRO A 103 15.12 -12.17 -4.95
N GLN A 104 15.73 -11.02 -4.57
CA GLN A 104 15.63 -10.47 -3.22
C GLN A 104 14.17 -10.16 -2.93
N VAL A 105 13.66 -10.49 -1.73
CA VAL A 105 12.24 -10.31 -1.40
C VAL A 105 12.07 -9.50 -0.13
N GLY A 106 11.12 -8.55 -0.16
CA GLY A 106 10.66 -7.80 1.00
C GLY A 106 9.14 -7.77 1.08
N VAL A 107 8.59 -7.73 2.30
CA VAL A 107 7.15 -7.65 2.56
C VAL A 107 6.85 -6.42 3.41
N LEU A 108 5.93 -5.60 2.91
CA LEU A 108 5.43 -4.39 3.55
C LEU A 108 3.98 -4.60 3.98
N ILE A 109 3.69 -4.42 5.25
CA ILE A 109 2.33 -4.45 5.79
C ILE A 109 1.94 -3.02 6.17
N LEU A 110 0.78 -2.56 5.68
CA LEU A 110 0.27 -1.22 5.90
C LEU A 110 -0.85 -1.20 6.96
N PRO A 111 -0.90 -0.17 7.79
CA PRO A 111 -0.03 1.01 7.85
C PRO A 111 1.32 0.76 8.52
N GLY A 112 1.50 -0.37 9.18
CA GLY A 112 2.72 -0.74 9.89
C GLY A 112 2.73 -2.21 10.32
N PRO A 113 3.89 -2.75 10.74
CA PRO A 113 4.08 -4.19 10.99
C PRO A 113 3.18 -4.77 12.09
N ASP A 114 2.82 -3.97 13.09
CA ASP A 114 2.00 -4.37 14.23
C ASP A 114 0.72 -3.53 14.37
N THR A 115 0.43 -2.67 13.40
CA THR A 115 -0.70 -1.73 13.43
C THR A 115 -1.81 -2.22 12.50
N PRO A 116 -3.02 -2.51 13.02
CA PRO A 116 -4.19 -2.76 12.18
C PRO A 116 -4.52 -1.53 11.32
N GLY A 117 -5.06 -1.77 10.13
CA GLY A 117 -5.49 -0.69 9.23
C GLY A 117 -5.13 -0.97 7.78
N THR A 118 -5.16 0.08 6.99
CA THR A 118 -5.02 0.08 5.53
C THR A 118 -4.14 1.23 5.07
N LEU A 119 -3.92 1.35 3.77
CA LEU A 119 -3.25 2.50 3.17
C LEU A 119 -3.98 3.82 3.50
N GLU A 120 -5.32 3.79 3.58
CA GLU A 120 -6.11 4.96 3.97
C GLU A 120 -5.74 5.46 5.38
N ASP A 121 -5.52 4.53 6.34
CA ASP A 121 -5.14 4.88 7.71
C ASP A 121 -3.76 5.57 7.74
N LEU A 122 -2.81 5.06 6.98
CA LEU A 122 -1.48 5.67 6.84
C LEU A 122 -1.57 7.10 6.26
N CYS A 123 -2.40 7.28 5.23
CA CYS A 123 -2.62 8.60 4.63
C CYS A 123 -3.30 9.57 5.60
N LEU A 124 -4.29 9.11 6.39
CA LEU A 124 -4.96 9.92 7.40
C LEU A 124 -4.01 10.32 8.54
N GLU A 125 -3.12 9.43 8.97
CA GLU A 125 -2.07 9.76 9.94
C GLU A 125 -1.17 10.89 9.43
N ALA A 126 -0.77 10.82 8.17
CA ALA A 126 0.10 11.82 7.56
C ALA A 126 -0.54 13.22 7.51
N VAL A 127 -1.85 13.32 7.44
CA VAL A 127 -2.60 14.59 7.38
C VAL A 127 -3.32 14.93 8.68
N ALA A 128 -3.05 14.20 9.77
CA ALA A 128 -3.75 14.36 11.04
C ALA A 128 -3.70 15.80 11.62
N GLN A 129 -2.70 16.59 11.23
CA GLN A 129 -2.54 17.98 11.64
C GLN A 129 -3.05 18.99 10.59
N ASP A 130 -3.60 18.55 9.46
CA ASP A 130 -4.21 19.43 8.47
C ASP A 130 -5.54 19.98 9.06
N PRO A 131 -5.76 21.32 9.03
CA PRO A 131 -6.99 21.93 9.56
C PRO A 131 -8.30 21.34 9.00
N ALA A 132 -8.27 20.80 7.78
CA ALA A 132 -9.43 20.14 7.19
C ALA A 132 -9.84 18.87 7.97
N MET A 133 -8.88 18.21 8.66
CA MET A 133 -9.17 16.99 9.42
C MET A 133 -10.09 17.28 10.62
N ASP A 134 -10.00 18.47 11.25
CA ASP A 134 -10.94 18.87 12.30
C ASP A 134 -12.39 18.92 11.77
N CYS A 135 -12.56 19.37 10.54
CA CYS A 135 -13.87 19.38 9.88
C CYS A 135 -14.35 17.98 9.56
N VAL A 136 -13.46 17.12 9.08
CA VAL A 136 -13.76 15.70 8.79
C VAL A 136 -14.19 14.98 10.06
N GLU A 137 -13.45 15.13 11.17
CA GLU A 137 -13.80 14.47 12.43
C GLU A 137 -15.15 14.97 12.97
N ARG A 138 -15.42 16.28 12.92
CA ARG A 138 -16.72 16.85 13.31
C ARG A 138 -17.85 16.32 12.43
N TYR A 139 -17.63 16.14 11.14
CA TYR A 139 -18.64 15.56 10.24
C TYR A 139 -19.00 14.14 10.68
N PHE A 140 -18.01 13.26 10.90
CA PHE A 140 -18.26 11.88 11.32
C PHE A 140 -18.82 11.82 12.75
N GLN A 141 -18.47 12.76 13.64
CA GLN A 141 -19.11 12.89 14.95
C GLN A 141 -20.60 13.27 14.81
N CYS A 142 -20.93 14.19 13.92
CA CYS A 142 -22.33 14.57 13.64
C CYS A 142 -23.12 13.37 13.12
N LEU A 143 -22.58 12.58 12.18
CA LEU A 143 -23.24 11.36 11.70
C LEU A 143 -23.57 10.39 12.84
N ARG A 144 -22.60 10.15 13.75
CA ARG A 144 -22.83 9.29 14.94
C ARG A 144 -23.94 9.82 15.85
N GLN A 145 -23.97 11.13 16.09
CA GLN A 145 -25.01 11.77 16.91
C GLN A 145 -26.41 11.65 16.30
N GLN A 146 -26.49 11.62 14.98
CA GLN A 146 -27.73 11.42 14.22
C GLN A 146 -28.08 9.93 13.99
N ALA A 147 -27.34 9.02 14.62
CA ALA A 147 -27.48 7.59 14.43
C ALA A 147 -27.40 7.12 12.94
N ILE A 148 -26.64 7.87 12.12
CA ILE A 148 -26.37 7.49 10.73
C ILE A 148 -25.13 6.55 10.72
N PRO A 149 -25.31 5.26 10.41
CA PRO A 149 -24.22 4.29 10.51
C PRO A 149 -23.22 4.45 9.38
N VAL A 150 -21.93 4.47 9.74
CA VAL A 150 -20.82 4.20 8.81
C VAL A 150 -20.14 2.94 9.31
N ALA A 151 -20.02 1.93 8.45
CA ALA A 151 -19.39 0.67 8.85
C ALA A 151 -17.92 0.90 9.24
N ASP A 152 -17.47 0.34 10.37
CA ASP A 152 -16.12 0.51 10.90
C ASP A 152 -15.04 0.15 9.86
N SER A 153 -15.27 -0.94 9.10
CA SER A 153 -14.36 -1.36 8.04
C SER A 153 -14.26 -0.40 6.84
N LYS A 154 -15.07 0.66 6.80
CA LYS A 154 -15.11 1.65 5.72
C LYS A 154 -14.83 3.08 6.22
N ILE A 155 -14.64 3.25 7.53
CA ILE A 155 -14.55 4.58 8.12
C ILE A 155 -13.31 5.34 7.60
N SER A 156 -12.15 4.71 7.53
CA SER A 156 -10.91 5.34 7.06
C SER A 156 -11.03 5.75 5.58
N LYS A 157 -11.58 4.89 4.75
CA LYS A 157 -11.86 5.22 3.35
C LYS A 157 -12.85 6.40 3.23
N ALA A 158 -13.91 6.42 4.02
CA ALA A 158 -14.88 7.51 4.03
C ALA A 158 -14.25 8.83 4.50
N LYS A 159 -13.38 8.80 5.52
CA LYS A 159 -12.61 9.97 5.98
C LYS A 159 -11.65 10.49 4.91
N VAL A 160 -10.95 9.60 4.21
CA VAL A 160 -10.10 9.98 3.07
C VAL A 160 -10.92 10.72 2.01
N HIS A 161 -12.08 10.20 1.61
CA HIS A 161 -12.96 10.89 0.66
C HIS A 161 -13.41 12.27 1.16
N ALA A 162 -13.82 12.37 2.44
CA ALA A 162 -14.21 13.64 3.04
C ALA A 162 -13.05 14.65 3.09
N PHE A 163 -11.85 14.20 3.43
CA PHE A 163 -10.63 15.01 3.40
C PHE A 163 -10.32 15.50 1.98
N LEU A 164 -10.35 14.61 1.01
CA LEU A 164 -10.05 14.95 -0.39
C LEU A 164 -11.10 15.90 -1.00
N ALA A 165 -12.33 15.90 -0.49
CA ALA A 165 -13.36 16.88 -0.87
C ALA A 165 -12.97 18.33 -0.52
N SER A 166 -12.03 18.55 0.41
CA SER A 166 -11.48 19.87 0.74
C SER A 166 -10.36 20.34 -0.19
N LYS A 167 -9.88 19.48 -1.09
CA LYS A 167 -8.76 19.80 -1.99
C LYS A 167 -9.25 20.47 -3.29
N PRO A 168 -8.36 21.14 -4.05
CA PRO A 168 -8.75 21.86 -5.29
C PRO A 168 -9.50 21.00 -6.31
N GLU A 169 -9.22 19.69 -6.36
CA GLU A 169 -9.91 18.72 -7.20
C GLU A 169 -10.59 17.65 -6.33
N PRO A 170 -11.81 17.91 -5.83
CA PRO A 170 -12.45 17.10 -4.78
C PRO A 170 -12.87 15.69 -5.21
N GLY A 171 -12.92 15.42 -6.52
CA GLY A 171 -13.29 14.12 -7.07
C GLY A 171 -12.15 13.09 -7.16
N ARG A 172 -10.92 13.47 -6.79
CA ARG A 172 -9.78 12.55 -6.87
C ARG A 172 -9.88 11.44 -5.84
N ARG A 173 -9.47 10.25 -6.26
CA ARG A 173 -9.29 9.10 -5.36
C ARG A 173 -7.91 9.15 -4.69
N LEU A 174 -7.67 8.25 -3.72
CA LEU A 174 -6.45 8.22 -2.92
C LEU A 174 -5.17 8.22 -3.77
N GLY A 175 -5.09 7.32 -4.76
CA GLY A 175 -3.91 7.21 -5.62
C GLY A 175 -3.76 8.39 -6.58
N GLU A 176 -4.87 8.94 -7.09
CA GLU A 176 -4.86 10.17 -7.90
C GLU A 176 -4.44 11.39 -7.07
N ALA A 177 -4.84 11.44 -5.81
CA ALA A 177 -4.42 12.45 -4.85
C ALA A 177 -2.90 12.38 -4.57
N ALA A 178 -2.34 11.18 -4.52
CA ALA A 178 -0.89 10.97 -4.41
C ALA A 178 -0.15 11.55 -5.62
N GLN A 179 -0.66 11.29 -6.82
CA GLN A 179 -0.09 11.83 -8.05
C GLN A 179 -0.20 13.36 -8.13
N ALA A 180 -1.24 13.94 -7.53
CA ALA A 180 -1.45 15.39 -7.45
C ALA A 180 -0.66 16.06 -6.30
N GLY A 181 0.08 15.30 -5.47
CA GLY A 181 0.87 15.83 -4.36
C GLY A 181 0.04 16.24 -3.13
N TYR A 182 -1.15 15.66 -2.95
CA TYR A 182 -2.01 15.99 -1.81
C TYR A 182 -1.60 15.26 -0.51
N TRP A 183 -0.78 14.21 -0.62
CA TRP A 183 -0.20 13.53 0.55
C TRP A 183 1.20 14.07 0.82
N PRO A 184 1.50 14.52 2.05
CA PRO A 184 2.79 15.08 2.43
C PRO A 184 3.81 13.94 2.63
N PHE A 185 4.45 13.45 1.56
CA PHE A 185 5.41 12.35 1.62
C PHE A 185 6.65 12.62 2.47
N ASP A 186 6.90 13.87 2.84
CA ASP A 186 7.91 14.27 3.84
C ASP A 186 7.46 14.00 5.28
N ASN A 187 6.15 13.78 5.53
CA ASN A 187 5.64 13.48 6.86
C ASN A 187 6.24 12.18 7.41
N LYS A 188 6.51 12.17 8.73
CA LYS A 188 7.06 11.02 9.47
C LYS A 188 6.20 9.75 9.39
N ALA A 189 4.90 9.85 9.19
CA ALA A 189 4.02 8.71 9.02
C ALA A 189 4.48 7.79 7.88
N PHE A 190 5.07 8.34 6.82
CA PHE A 190 5.58 7.56 5.69
C PHE A 190 7.02 7.03 5.88
N GLU A 191 7.70 7.32 7.00
CA GLU A 191 9.14 7.03 7.15
C GLU A 191 9.44 5.53 7.00
N GLN A 192 8.69 4.66 7.69
CA GLN A 192 8.91 3.21 7.61
C GLN A 192 8.72 2.67 6.18
N VAL A 193 7.72 3.17 5.47
CA VAL A 193 7.45 2.79 4.08
C VAL A 193 8.58 3.28 3.16
N LYS A 194 9.02 4.53 3.33
CA LYS A 194 10.14 5.11 2.57
C LYS A 194 11.43 4.33 2.79
N ASP A 195 11.75 4.01 4.03
CA ASP A 195 12.97 3.27 4.38
C ASP A 195 12.94 1.83 3.85
N PHE A 196 11.78 1.18 3.88
CA PHE A 196 11.61 -0.13 3.26
C PHE A 196 11.86 -0.07 1.76
N LEU A 197 11.24 0.89 1.05
CA LEU A 197 11.39 1.03 -0.40
C LEU A 197 12.85 1.33 -0.80
N LYS A 198 13.53 2.21 -0.03
CA LYS A 198 14.96 2.52 -0.26
C LYS A 198 15.85 1.29 -0.06
N ARG A 199 15.60 0.49 0.99
CA ARG A 199 16.37 -0.75 1.24
C ARG A 199 16.18 -1.80 0.17
N LEU A 200 14.96 -1.89 -0.37
CA LEU A 200 14.64 -2.92 -1.36
C LEU A 200 15.03 -2.49 -2.77
N PHE A 201 14.85 -1.23 -3.13
CA PHE A 201 14.97 -0.75 -4.52
C PHE A 201 16.11 0.26 -4.74
N GLY A 202 16.74 0.77 -3.69
CA GLY A 202 17.86 1.70 -3.75
C GLY A 202 19.24 1.09 -4.02
#